data_1963600df9aee13f5e97cdd718cfc61a
#
_entry.id   1963600df9aee13f5e97cdd718cfc61a
#
_cell.length_a   1.000
_cell.length_b   1.000
_cell.length_c   1.000
_cell.angle_alpha   90.00
_cell.angle_beta   90.00
_cell.angle_gamma   90.00
#
_symmetry.space_group_name_H-M   'P 1'
#
loop_
_entity.id
_entity.type
_entity.pdbx_description
1 polymer ?
#
loop_
_entity_poly.entity_id
_entity_poly.type
_entity_poly.pdbx_seq_one_letter_code
_entity_poly.pdbx_strand_id
1 'polypeptide(L)'
;MDQVSDQPRFTSPIEASRWAGAKVLRERWQSHIDAALSRPVLIVDEAQEMLPAVLAELRLLSSARLDSHILLTVVLGGDGRLLERLRSEDLAPLGSRMRVRLALERAAPDELQELLLHGLQKAGAVKLMTPELIATLADHAQGNPRALMTIGGELLAVAAQREARHIDEKLFLETCAPPAAEIKAASARRR
;
A
#
# COMPACT_ATOMS: atom_id res chain seq x y z
N MET A 1 -47.89 -14.79 21.79
CA MET A 1 -47.11 -13.75 21.04
C MET A 1 -45.67 -14.17 21.14
N ASP A 2 -45.31 -15.18 20.29
CA ASP A 2 -44.00 -15.82 20.34
C ASP A 2 -42.93 -14.89 19.77
N GLN A 3 -41.95 -14.53 20.62
CA GLN A 3 -40.73 -13.92 20.16
C GLN A 3 -39.96 -14.96 19.32
N VAL A 4 -40.05 -14.83 18.01
CA VAL A 4 -39.18 -15.54 17.09
C VAL A 4 -37.74 -15.12 17.41
N SER A 5 -36.99 -15.99 18.05
CA SER A 5 -35.57 -15.78 18.32
C SER A 5 -34.85 -15.74 16.97
N ASP A 6 -34.42 -14.55 16.58
CA ASP A 6 -33.64 -14.26 15.37
C ASP A 6 -32.17 -14.68 15.60
N GLN A 7 -31.97 -15.94 15.99
CA GLN A 7 -30.63 -16.49 16.07
C GLN A 7 -30.25 -17.12 14.72
N PRO A 8 -29.16 -16.72 14.09
CA PRO A 8 -28.71 -17.32 12.86
C PRO A 8 -28.45 -18.83 13.09
N ARG A 9 -28.98 -19.66 12.22
CA ARG A 9 -28.71 -21.13 12.22
C ARG A 9 -27.33 -21.32 11.59
N PHE A 10 -26.34 -21.65 12.41
CA PHE A 10 -24.99 -21.95 11.94
C PHE A 10 -24.92 -23.40 11.44
N THR A 11 -24.30 -23.59 10.30
CA THR A 11 -24.11 -24.91 9.68
C THR A 11 -22.85 -25.62 10.21
N SER A 12 -21.94 -24.88 10.86
CA SER A 12 -20.73 -25.45 11.46
C SER A 12 -20.30 -24.74 12.75
N PRO A 13 -19.53 -25.41 13.64
CA PRO A 13 -18.95 -24.80 14.83
C PRO A 13 -18.00 -23.64 14.51
N ILE A 14 -17.34 -23.67 13.36
CA ILE A 14 -16.42 -22.63 12.89
C ILE A 14 -17.19 -21.34 12.57
N GLU A 15 -18.33 -21.44 11.90
CA GLU A 15 -19.20 -20.30 11.59
C GLU A 15 -19.76 -19.67 12.87
N ALA A 16 -20.18 -20.46 13.83
CA ALA A 16 -20.63 -19.99 15.13
C ALA A 16 -19.53 -19.21 15.89
N SER A 17 -18.28 -19.70 15.85
CA SER A 17 -17.14 -19.04 16.47
C SER A 17 -16.78 -17.71 15.78
N ARG A 18 -16.80 -17.67 14.45
CA ARG A 18 -16.54 -16.46 13.65
C ARG A 18 -17.60 -15.39 13.91
N TRP A 19 -18.86 -15.78 13.94
CA TRP A 19 -19.97 -14.87 14.23
C TRP A 19 -19.88 -14.30 15.65
N ALA A 20 -19.56 -15.13 16.65
CA ALA A 20 -19.38 -14.69 18.03
C ALA A 20 -18.22 -13.69 18.13
N GLY A 21 -17.08 -13.94 17.46
CA GLY A 21 -15.95 -13.02 17.39
C GLY A 21 -16.31 -11.68 16.75
N ALA A 22 -17.04 -11.69 15.63
CA ALA A 22 -17.48 -10.48 14.95
C ALA A 22 -18.47 -9.65 15.81
N LYS A 23 -19.33 -10.33 16.58
CA LYS A 23 -20.24 -9.68 17.53
C LYS A 23 -19.47 -8.95 18.65
N VAL A 24 -18.50 -9.62 19.27
CA VAL A 24 -17.66 -9.04 20.33
C VAL A 24 -16.88 -7.82 19.84
N LEU A 25 -16.30 -7.91 18.63
CA LEU A 25 -15.60 -6.79 18.02
C LEU A 25 -16.51 -5.59 17.77
N ARG A 26 -17.70 -5.82 17.23
CA ARG A 26 -18.67 -4.75 17.00
C ARG A 26 -19.13 -4.08 18.31
N GLU A 27 -19.39 -4.85 19.35
CA GLU A 27 -19.75 -4.32 20.67
C GLU A 27 -18.63 -3.46 21.27
N ARG A 28 -17.38 -3.90 21.13
CA ARG A 28 -16.20 -3.11 21.54
C ARG A 28 -16.07 -1.80 20.76
N TRP A 29 -16.22 -1.85 19.45
CA TRP A 29 -16.14 -0.64 18.62
C TRP A 29 -17.28 0.33 18.94
N GLN A 30 -18.51 -0.17 19.15
CA GLN A 30 -19.62 0.67 19.54
C GLN A 30 -19.33 1.35 20.88
N SER A 31 -18.90 0.61 21.89
CA SER A 31 -18.51 1.17 23.19
C SER A 31 -17.40 2.21 23.06
N HIS A 32 -16.40 1.99 22.21
CA HIS A 32 -15.34 2.95 21.94
C HIS A 32 -15.87 4.22 21.27
N ILE A 33 -16.73 4.09 20.27
CA ILE A 33 -17.35 5.23 19.57
C ILE A 33 -18.16 6.08 20.55
N ASP A 34 -18.96 5.43 21.40
CA ASP A 34 -19.82 6.10 22.37
C ASP A 34 -18.99 6.85 23.44
N ALA A 35 -17.83 6.28 23.82
CA ALA A 35 -16.96 6.86 24.84
C ALA A 35 -16.01 7.96 24.29
N ALA A 36 -15.41 7.73 23.11
CA ALA A 36 -14.32 8.57 22.58
C ALA A 36 -14.77 9.52 21.46
N LEU A 37 -16.00 9.43 20.97
CA LEU A 37 -16.55 10.16 19.83
C LEU A 37 -15.70 10.01 18.54
N SER A 38 -14.84 9.00 18.48
CA SER A 38 -13.98 8.69 17.34
C SER A 38 -14.31 7.32 16.76
N ARG A 39 -14.23 7.21 15.44
CA ARG A 39 -14.53 5.96 14.73
C ARG A 39 -13.24 5.23 14.38
N PRO A 40 -13.18 3.92 14.59
CA PRO A 40 -12.03 3.13 14.18
C PRO A 40 -11.89 3.11 12.65
N VAL A 41 -10.65 3.07 12.18
CA VAL A 41 -10.29 2.91 10.76
C VAL A 41 -9.44 1.66 10.63
N LEU A 42 -9.86 0.75 9.77
CA LEU A 42 -9.11 -0.43 9.39
C LEU A 42 -8.49 -0.20 8.01
N ILE A 43 -7.17 -0.23 7.95
CA ILE A 43 -6.43 -0.16 6.69
C ILE A 43 -5.93 -1.56 6.37
N VAL A 44 -6.28 -2.06 5.19
CA VAL A 44 -5.85 -3.36 4.67
C VAL A 44 -5.01 -3.10 3.43
N ASP A 45 -3.72 -3.39 3.51
CA ASP A 45 -2.81 -3.33 2.37
C ASP A 45 -2.80 -4.67 1.63
N GLU A 46 -2.44 -4.65 0.34
CA GLU A 46 -2.41 -5.83 -0.55
C GLU A 46 -3.74 -6.63 -0.52
N ALA A 47 -4.87 -5.90 -0.47
CA ALA A 47 -6.20 -6.50 -0.32
C ALA A 47 -6.58 -7.44 -1.49
N GLN A 48 -5.90 -7.36 -2.65
CA GLN A 48 -6.06 -8.31 -3.74
C GLN A 48 -5.57 -9.72 -3.39
N GLU A 49 -4.73 -9.89 -2.37
CA GLU A 49 -4.26 -11.21 -1.92
C GLU A 49 -5.23 -11.88 -0.90
N MET A 50 -6.21 -11.12 -0.37
CA MET A 50 -7.17 -11.67 0.58
C MET A 50 -8.14 -12.66 -0.07
N LEU A 51 -8.56 -13.66 0.67
CA LEU A 51 -9.63 -14.56 0.23
C LEU A 51 -10.95 -13.79 0.05
N PRO A 52 -11.75 -14.07 -1.00
CA PRO A 52 -13.04 -13.41 -1.22
C PRO A 52 -13.98 -13.48 -0.01
N ALA A 53 -14.01 -14.61 0.67
CA ALA A 53 -14.81 -14.80 1.87
C ALA A 53 -14.42 -13.83 3.01
N VAL A 54 -13.12 -13.54 3.18
CA VAL A 54 -12.65 -12.60 4.19
C VAL A 54 -13.01 -11.16 3.82
N LEU A 55 -12.85 -10.79 2.55
CA LEU A 55 -13.28 -9.48 2.05
C LEU A 55 -14.80 -9.28 2.22
N ALA A 56 -15.59 -10.30 1.95
CA ALA A 56 -17.04 -10.25 2.15
C ALA A 56 -17.42 -10.05 3.63
N GLU A 57 -16.65 -10.61 4.56
CA GLU A 57 -16.88 -10.42 6.00
C GLU A 57 -16.59 -9.01 6.49
N LEU A 58 -15.67 -8.28 5.87
CA LEU A 58 -15.42 -6.87 6.21
C LEU A 58 -16.70 -6.04 6.10
N ARG A 59 -17.59 -6.39 5.18
CA ARG A 59 -18.91 -5.76 5.05
C ARG A 59 -19.76 -5.96 6.31
N LEU A 60 -19.73 -7.16 6.87
CA LEU A 60 -20.50 -7.49 8.08
C LEU A 60 -19.89 -6.83 9.33
N LEU A 61 -18.58 -6.67 9.37
CA LEU A 61 -17.87 -6.02 10.47
C LEU A 61 -18.05 -4.51 10.48
N SER A 62 -18.16 -3.89 9.30
CA SER A 62 -18.18 -2.42 9.17
C SER A 62 -19.51 -1.78 9.55
N SER A 63 -20.58 -2.56 9.67
CA SER A 63 -21.94 -2.06 9.87
C SER A 63 -22.66 -2.73 11.05
N ALA A 64 -23.58 -2.00 11.65
CA ALA A 64 -24.49 -2.50 12.67
C ALA A 64 -25.95 -2.11 12.34
N ARG A 65 -26.90 -2.72 13.02
CA ARG A 65 -28.34 -2.44 12.90
C ARG A 65 -28.82 -2.43 11.46
N LEU A 66 -28.61 -3.53 10.75
CA LEU A 66 -29.02 -3.69 9.34
C LEU A 66 -28.48 -2.58 8.43
N ASP A 67 -27.17 -2.30 8.57
CA ASP A 67 -26.44 -1.29 7.76
C ASP A 67 -26.83 0.18 8.02
N SER A 68 -27.67 0.46 9.01
CA SER A 68 -28.05 1.84 9.36
C SER A 68 -26.98 2.61 10.16
N HIS A 69 -26.00 1.91 10.75
CA HIS A 69 -24.91 2.50 11.51
C HIS A 69 -23.54 2.00 11.01
N ILE A 70 -22.68 2.94 10.65
CA ILE A 70 -21.27 2.64 10.28
C ILE A 70 -20.45 2.61 11.57
N LEU A 71 -19.92 1.45 11.91
CA LEU A 71 -19.05 1.26 13.08
C LEU A 71 -17.57 1.42 12.74
N LEU A 72 -17.19 1.10 11.51
CA LEU A 72 -15.80 1.00 11.07
C LEU A 72 -15.66 1.58 9.69
N THR A 73 -14.67 2.43 9.49
CA THR A 73 -14.23 2.82 8.14
C THR A 73 -13.19 1.81 7.68
N VAL A 74 -13.39 1.23 6.51
CA VAL A 74 -12.43 0.29 5.91
C VAL A 74 -11.79 0.95 4.70
N VAL A 75 -10.46 0.95 4.67
CA VAL A 75 -9.64 1.40 3.55
C VAL A 75 -8.94 0.17 2.99
N LEU A 76 -9.19 -0.15 1.74
CA LEU A 76 -8.52 -1.25 1.04
C LEU A 76 -7.48 -0.65 0.08
N GLY A 77 -6.22 -0.97 0.32
CA GLY A 77 -5.11 -0.71 -0.59
C GLY A 77 -4.80 -1.96 -1.42
N GLY A 78 -4.39 -1.77 -2.67
CA GLY A 78 -4.00 -2.87 -3.54
C GLY A 78 -3.68 -2.41 -4.96
N ASP A 79 -3.27 -3.33 -5.80
CA ASP A 79 -3.00 -3.08 -7.21
C ASP A 79 -4.28 -3.16 -8.08
N GLY A 80 -4.11 -3.06 -9.41
CA GLY A 80 -5.23 -3.10 -10.38
C GLY A 80 -6.09 -4.36 -10.27
N ARG A 81 -5.53 -5.49 -9.82
CA ARG A 81 -6.26 -6.76 -9.62
C ARG A 81 -7.35 -6.62 -8.55
N LEU A 82 -7.15 -5.75 -7.53
CA LEU A 82 -8.18 -5.49 -6.52
C LEU A 82 -9.46 -4.97 -7.16
N LEU A 83 -9.35 -4.03 -8.10
CA LEU A 83 -10.52 -3.46 -8.76
C LEU A 83 -11.26 -4.50 -9.60
N GLU A 84 -10.55 -5.39 -10.28
CA GLU A 84 -11.14 -6.50 -11.05
C GLU A 84 -11.86 -7.48 -10.13
N ARG A 85 -11.24 -7.84 -9.02
CA ARG A 85 -11.85 -8.74 -8.02
C ARG A 85 -13.12 -8.15 -7.41
N LEU A 86 -13.14 -6.86 -7.12
CA LEU A 86 -14.33 -6.18 -6.57
C LEU A 86 -15.50 -6.10 -7.56
N ARG A 87 -15.25 -6.37 -8.85
CA ARG A 87 -16.30 -6.49 -9.89
C ARG A 87 -16.84 -7.91 -10.03
N SER A 88 -16.15 -8.91 -9.43
CA SER A 88 -16.65 -10.29 -9.46
C SER A 88 -18.00 -10.42 -8.74
N GLU A 89 -18.80 -11.41 -9.12
CA GLU A 89 -20.12 -11.65 -8.57
C GLU A 89 -20.08 -11.82 -7.05
N ASP A 90 -19.08 -12.55 -6.54
CA ASP A 90 -18.90 -12.83 -5.10
C ASP A 90 -18.64 -11.55 -4.29
N LEU A 91 -17.96 -10.55 -4.87
CA LEU A 91 -17.58 -9.32 -4.19
C LEU A 91 -18.37 -8.08 -4.64
N ALA A 92 -19.28 -8.21 -5.57
CA ALA A 92 -20.16 -7.13 -6.01
C ALA A 92 -20.92 -6.45 -4.85
N PRO A 93 -21.42 -7.16 -3.83
CA PRO A 93 -22.06 -6.55 -2.67
C PRO A 93 -21.11 -5.68 -1.83
N LEU A 94 -19.80 -6.00 -1.80
CA LEU A 94 -18.77 -5.16 -1.19
C LEU A 94 -18.42 -3.98 -2.08
N GLY A 95 -18.18 -4.25 -3.36
CA GLY A 95 -17.83 -3.23 -4.34
C GLY A 95 -18.88 -2.12 -4.49
N SER A 96 -20.17 -2.45 -4.40
CA SER A 96 -21.26 -1.49 -4.48
C SER A 96 -21.33 -0.52 -3.28
N ARG A 97 -20.72 -0.87 -2.15
CA ARG A 97 -20.66 -0.06 -0.93
C ARG A 97 -19.46 0.89 -0.88
N MET A 98 -18.51 0.72 -1.78
CA MET A 98 -17.35 1.61 -1.86
C MET A 98 -17.77 2.97 -2.38
N ARG A 99 -17.68 3.98 -1.52
CA ARG A 99 -18.07 5.36 -1.83
C ARG A 99 -16.95 6.13 -2.52
N VAL A 100 -15.70 5.82 -2.16
CA VAL A 100 -14.53 6.53 -2.68
C VAL A 100 -13.59 5.50 -3.31
N ARG A 101 -13.14 5.80 -4.52
CA ARG A 101 -12.12 5.03 -5.23
C ARG A 101 -11.05 6.00 -5.68
N LEU A 102 -9.82 5.74 -5.26
CA LEU A 102 -8.66 6.53 -5.63
C LEU A 102 -7.72 5.62 -6.43
N ALA A 103 -7.28 6.09 -7.57
CA ALA A 103 -6.21 5.47 -8.33
C ALA A 103 -4.97 6.36 -8.18
N LEU A 104 -3.86 5.75 -7.77
CA LEU A 104 -2.55 6.39 -7.77
C LEU A 104 -1.88 6.05 -9.09
N GLU A 105 -1.66 7.07 -9.90
CA GLU A 105 -0.94 6.96 -11.16
C GLU A 105 0.57 7.07 -10.91
N ARG A 106 1.34 6.75 -11.94
CA ARG A 106 2.80 6.96 -11.89
C ARG A 106 3.08 8.46 -11.87
N ALA A 107 4.00 8.86 -11.01
CA ALA A 107 4.42 10.25 -10.93
C ALA A 107 5.12 10.70 -12.22
N ALA A 108 4.93 11.94 -12.60
CA ALA A 108 5.69 12.55 -13.68
C ALA A 108 7.17 12.74 -13.28
N PRO A 109 8.12 12.82 -14.23
CA PRO A 109 9.54 13.00 -13.91
C PRO A 109 9.82 14.25 -13.08
N ASP A 110 9.15 15.35 -13.34
CA ASP A 110 9.25 16.61 -12.59
C ASP A 110 8.74 16.47 -11.15
N GLU A 111 7.64 15.76 -10.92
CA GLU A 111 7.14 15.45 -9.58
C GLU A 111 8.13 14.60 -8.78
N LEU A 112 8.83 13.67 -9.44
CA LEU A 112 9.87 12.86 -8.81
C LEU A 112 11.11 13.69 -8.47
N GLN A 113 11.50 14.64 -9.34
CA GLN A 113 12.59 15.59 -9.06
C GLN A 113 12.25 16.46 -7.86
N GLU A 114 11.04 17.02 -7.80
CA GLU A 114 10.56 17.82 -6.67
C GLU A 114 10.56 17.02 -5.37
N LEU A 115 10.12 15.74 -5.41
CA LEU A 115 10.14 14.85 -4.25
C LEU A 115 11.56 14.67 -3.70
N LEU A 116 12.53 14.40 -4.58
CA LEU A 116 13.93 14.21 -4.18
C LEU A 116 14.55 15.49 -3.64
N LEU A 117 14.33 16.63 -4.33
CA LEU A 117 14.75 17.94 -3.88
C LEU A 117 14.17 18.30 -2.51
N HIS A 118 12.89 18.02 -2.29
CA HIS A 118 12.25 18.25 -0.99
C HIS A 118 12.91 17.41 0.13
N GLY A 119 13.24 16.15 -0.15
CA GLY A 119 13.99 15.30 0.78
C GLY A 119 15.36 15.88 1.12
N LEU A 120 16.12 16.30 0.10
CA LEU A 120 17.43 16.93 0.27
C LEU A 120 17.36 18.27 1.04
N GLN A 121 16.32 19.06 0.80
CA GLN A 121 16.07 20.31 1.54
C GLN A 121 15.81 20.05 3.02
N LYS A 122 14.94 19.10 3.34
CA LYS A 122 14.65 18.69 4.72
C LYS A 122 15.89 18.19 5.46
N ALA A 123 16.78 17.51 4.74
CA ALA A 123 18.06 17.05 5.27
C ALA A 123 19.14 18.14 5.36
N GLY A 124 18.87 19.38 4.88
CA GLY A 124 19.87 20.46 4.81
C GLY A 124 20.99 20.21 3.79
N ALA A 125 20.78 19.30 2.82
CA ALA A 125 21.78 18.79 1.90
C ALA A 125 21.49 19.12 0.42
N VAL A 126 20.88 20.27 0.12
CA VAL A 126 20.41 20.67 -1.22
C VAL A 126 21.48 20.55 -2.30
N LYS A 127 22.74 20.80 -1.94
CA LYS A 127 23.87 20.79 -2.88
C LYS A 127 24.59 19.43 -2.96
N LEU A 128 24.03 18.40 -2.33
CA LEU A 128 24.67 17.09 -2.27
C LEU A 128 24.62 16.36 -3.61
N MET A 129 23.51 16.48 -4.33
CA MET A 129 23.31 15.89 -5.66
C MET A 129 23.30 16.99 -6.72
N THR A 130 23.84 16.67 -7.91
CA THR A 130 23.77 17.59 -9.05
C THR A 130 22.37 17.58 -9.67
N PRO A 131 21.92 18.70 -10.28
CA PRO A 131 20.62 18.73 -10.97
C PRO A 131 20.47 17.66 -12.06
N GLU A 132 21.55 17.40 -12.78
CA GLU A 132 21.63 16.41 -13.85
C GLU A 132 21.39 15.00 -13.28
N LEU A 133 22.03 14.67 -12.15
CA LEU A 133 21.80 13.41 -11.45
C LEU A 133 20.35 13.28 -10.98
N ILE A 134 19.77 14.34 -10.42
CA ILE A 134 18.37 14.32 -9.95
C ILE A 134 17.42 14.03 -11.13
N ALA A 135 17.65 14.63 -12.28
CA ALA A 135 16.87 14.36 -13.48
C ALA A 135 17.04 12.90 -13.95
N THR A 136 18.28 12.41 -13.99
CA THR A 136 18.61 11.03 -14.37
C THR A 136 17.95 10.01 -13.45
N LEU A 137 17.94 10.25 -12.13
CA LEU A 137 17.29 9.38 -11.15
C LEU A 137 15.77 9.37 -11.32
N ALA A 138 15.16 10.51 -11.57
CA ALA A 138 13.72 10.63 -11.82
C ALA A 138 13.30 9.85 -13.07
N ASP A 139 14.05 9.97 -14.15
CA ASP A 139 13.82 9.21 -15.39
C ASP A 139 13.99 7.69 -15.14
N HIS A 140 15.03 7.32 -14.42
CA HIS A 140 15.30 5.89 -14.12
C HIS A 140 14.25 5.26 -13.22
N ALA A 141 13.65 6.04 -12.33
CA ALA A 141 12.57 5.58 -11.44
C ALA A 141 11.24 5.31 -12.15
N GLN A 142 11.08 5.75 -13.42
CA GLN A 142 9.92 5.47 -14.27
C GLN A 142 8.57 5.74 -13.58
N GLY A 143 8.46 6.87 -12.88
CA GLY A 143 7.24 7.27 -12.18
C GLY A 143 7.00 6.56 -10.84
N ASN A 144 7.95 5.80 -10.31
CA ASN A 144 7.84 5.10 -9.05
C ASN A 144 8.63 5.81 -7.94
N PRO A 145 7.97 6.51 -6.99
CA PRO A 145 8.65 7.18 -5.88
C PRO A 145 9.50 6.25 -5.01
N ARG A 146 9.03 5.01 -4.80
CA ARG A 146 9.79 4.02 -4.01
C ARG A 146 11.11 3.65 -4.70
N ALA A 147 11.08 3.43 -6.01
CA ALA A 147 12.29 3.14 -6.78
C ALA A 147 13.28 4.31 -6.70
N LEU A 148 12.80 5.56 -6.86
CA LEU A 148 13.61 6.76 -6.71
C LEU A 148 14.30 6.82 -5.34
N MET A 149 13.54 6.64 -4.26
CA MET A 149 14.07 6.71 -2.90
C MET A 149 15.03 5.55 -2.58
N THR A 150 14.80 4.37 -3.15
CA THR A 150 15.72 3.23 -2.99
C THR A 150 17.06 3.51 -3.66
N ILE A 151 17.04 3.90 -4.93
CA ILE A 151 18.27 4.22 -5.69
C ILE A 151 19.01 5.39 -5.04
N GLY A 152 18.28 6.44 -4.66
CA GLY A 152 18.86 7.58 -3.94
C GLY A 152 19.53 7.18 -2.63
N GLY A 153 18.89 6.28 -1.85
CA GLY A 153 19.45 5.73 -0.61
C GLY A 153 20.72 4.90 -0.83
N GLU A 154 20.76 4.07 -1.87
CA GLU A 154 21.94 3.29 -2.25
C GLU A 154 23.10 4.22 -2.64
N LEU A 155 22.85 5.27 -3.42
CA LEU A 155 23.86 6.25 -3.78
C LEU A 155 24.40 7.02 -2.56
N LEU A 156 23.53 7.38 -1.63
CA LEU A 156 23.93 8.02 -0.37
C LEU A 156 24.84 7.11 0.45
N ALA A 157 24.52 5.80 0.52
CA ALA A 157 25.34 4.83 1.22
C ALA A 157 26.74 4.68 0.59
N VAL A 158 26.82 4.60 -0.75
CA VAL A 158 28.09 4.54 -1.47
C VAL A 158 28.89 5.84 -1.31
N ALA A 159 28.23 7.00 -1.41
CA ALA A 159 28.86 8.29 -1.20
C ALA A 159 29.46 8.43 0.21
N ALA A 160 28.73 7.97 1.23
CA ALA A 160 29.21 7.97 2.60
C ALA A 160 30.44 7.06 2.78
N GLN A 161 30.45 5.86 2.16
CA GLN A 161 31.61 4.96 2.20
C GLN A 161 32.84 5.55 1.51
N ARG A 162 32.64 6.35 0.46
CA ARG A 162 33.72 7.01 -0.31
C ARG A 162 34.08 8.39 0.23
N GLU A 163 33.43 8.84 1.30
CA GLU A 163 33.56 10.20 1.86
C GLU A 163 33.35 11.31 0.80
N ALA A 164 32.47 11.02 -0.18
CA ALA A 164 32.21 11.92 -1.28
C ALA A 164 31.38 13.13 -0.79
N ARG A 165 31.83 14.33 -1.12
CA ARG A 165 31.14 15.58 -0.75
C ARG A 165 30.01 15.94 -1.69
N HIS A 166 30.01 15.39 -2.90
CA HIS A 166 29.01 15.57 -3.95
C HIS A 166 28.74 14.24 -4.63
N ILE A 167 27.50 14.05 -5.06
CA ILE A 167 27.05 12.87 -5.80
C ILE A 167 26.68 13.34 -7.21
N ASP A 168 27.33 12.78 -8.20
CA ASP A 168 27.13 13.06 -9.60
C ASP A 168 26.70 11.84 -10.39
N GLU A 169 26.39 12.00 -11.68
CA GLU A 169 26.00 10.92 -12.58
C GLU A 169 27.07 9.84 -12.72
N LYS A 170 28.35 10.21 -12.57
CA LYS A 170 29.45 9.23 -12.65
C LYS A 170 29.36 8.22 -11.53
N LEU A 171 29.11 8.69 -10.29
CA LEU A 171 28.91 7.80 -9.15
C LEU A 171 27.71 6.88 -9.35
N PHE A 172 26.61 7.40 -9.93
CA PHE A 172 25.43 6.62 -10.26
C PHE A 172 25.75 5.52 -11.28
N LEU A 173 26.40 5.85 -12.38
CA LEU A 173 26.80 4.88 -13.41
C LEU A 173 27.73 3.80 -12.86
N GLU A 174 28.70 4.16 -12.01
CA GLU A 174 29.60 3.20 -11.35
C GLU A 174 28.84 2.26 -10.39
N THR A 175 27.80 2.74 -9.71
CA THR A 175 27.02 1.97 -8.75
C THR A 175 25.99 1.06 -9.43
N CYS A 176 25.37 1.54 -10.49
CA CYS A 176 24.35 0.81 -11.25
C CYS A 176 24.94 -0.02 -12.40
N ALA A 177 26.23 0.09 -12.71
CA ALA A 177 26.86 -0.77 -13.69
C ALA A 177 26.88 -2.22 -13.20
N PRO A 178 26.36 -3.18 -13.96
CA PRO A 178 26.45 -4.58 -13.58
C PRO A 178 27.94 -4.95 -13.41
N PRO A 179 28.32 -5.72 -12.39
CA PRO A 179 29.70 -6.08 -12.14
C PRO A 179 30.31 -6.71 -13.41
N ALA A 180 31.47 -6.24 -13.80
CA ALA A 180 32.13 -6.61 -15.07
C ALA A 180 32.30 -8.14 -15.28
N ALA A 181 32.14 -8.92 -14.22
CA ALA A 181 32.12 -10.38 -14.26
C ALA A 181 30.87 -10.95 -14.94
N GLU A 182 29.71 -10.30 -14.82
CA GLU A 182 28.46 -10.79 -15.44
C GLU A 182 28.41 -10.52 -16.94
N ILE A 183 29.03 -9.45 -17.41
CA ILE A 183 29.13 -9.13 -18.84
C ILE A 183 29.98 -10.19 -19.57
N LYS A 184 31.06 -10.65 -18.94
CA LYS A 184 31.89 -11.72 -19.50
C LYS A 184 31.17 -13.09 -19.54
N ALA A 185 30.36 -13.39 -18.52
CA ALA A 185 29.59 -14.64 -18.46
C ALA A 185 28.43 -14.66 -19.48
N ALA A 186 27.77 -13.53 -19.72
CA ALA A 186 26.70 -13.41 -20.71
C ALA A 186 27.23 -13.47 -22.14
N SER A 187 28.42 -12.92 -22.44
CA SER A 187 29.05 -13.01 -23.75
C SER A 187 29.63 -14.40 -24.07
N ALA A 188 30.05 -15.15 -23.04
CA ALA A 188 30.53 -16.53 -23.21
C ALA A 188 29.40 -17.56 -23.44
N ARG A 189 28.18 -17.26 -23.01
CA ARG A 189 27.00 -18.13 -23.25
C ARG A 189 26.34 -17.93 -24.64
N ARG A 190 26.75 -16.93 -25.41
CA ARG A 190 26.24 -16.65 -26.75
C ARG A 190 27.19 -17.13 -27.89
N ARG A 191 28.24 -17.83 -27.57
CA ARG A 191 29.10 -18.53 -28.52
C ARG A 191 28.95 -20.04 -28.30
#